data_6fba77006cbafe6392fc1a1e89d8b900
#
_entry.id   6fba77006cbafe6392fc1a1e89d8b900
#
_cell.length_a   1.000
_cell.length_b   1.000
_cell.length_c   1.000
_cell.angle_alpha   90.00
_cell.angle_beta   90.00
_cell.angle_gamma   90.00
#
_symmetry.space_group_name_H-M   'P 1'
#
loop_
_entity.id
_entity.type
_entity.pdbx_description
1 polymer ?
#
loop_
_entity_poly.entity_id
_entity_poly.type
_entity_poly.pdbx_seq_one_letter_code
_entity_poly.pdbx_strand_id
1 'polypeptide(L)'
;IDVVCLNQSAKTNTETQLFYQINGQTWQSYQQPFYIHSNTNISIKAGYKELLVKRQGLNYWSAEVSAAFIKKDPNVELQLKSTYSNQYTASGKDALIDGLLGGNEFRTGDYQGYYNQDVVALVTFQTPLALSEVGFSYIQDHKSWIFAPSAIKVEGSIDGVTYVALGQRVLPQAKPTDKNPLRNQVLLELDNDKQLKYKYLRYTISNPGKLPEWHLGAGNPTWLFVDELLFK
;
A
#
# COMPACT_ATOMS: atom_id res chain seq x y z
N ILE A 1 -4.47 -4.61 -15.35
CA ILE A 1 -3.20 -3.83 -15.17
C ILE A 1 -2.22 -4.30 -16.23
N ASP A 2 -1.72 -3.33 -17.02
CA ASP A 2 -0.63 -3.56 -17.95
C ASP A 2 0.70 -3.52 -17.20
N VAL A 3 1.43 -4.60 -17.22
CA VAL A 3 2.79 -4.62 -16.71
C VAL A 3 3.74 -4.25 -17.84
N VAL A 4 4.26 -3.04 -17.80
CA VAL A 4 5.18 -2.49 -18.82
C VAL A 4 6.50 -2.12 -18.16
N CYS A 5 7.60 -2.54 -18.75
CA CYS A 5 8.91 -2.06 -18.36
C CYS A 5 9.17 -0.69 -18.99
N LEU A 6 9.06 0.37 -18.20
CA LEU A 6 9.26 1.76 -18.67
C LEU A 6 10.74 2.11 -18.93
N ASN A 7 11.68 1.31 -18.47
CA ASN A 7 13.12 1.59 -18.56
C ASN A 7 13.83 0.90 -19.73
N GLN A 8 13.12 0.67 -20.81
CA GLN A 8 13.78 0.46 -22.09
C GLN A 8 14.23 1.82 -22.65
N SER A 9 15.17 2.48 -21.97
CA SER A 9 15.89 3.56 -22.62
C SER A 9 16.62 2.95 -23.80
N ALA A 10 16.21 3.31 -24.98
CA ALA A 10 16.66 2.80 -26.26
C ALA A 10 18.18 3.05 -26.57
N LYS A 11 18.96 3.36 -25.56
CA LYS A 11 20.37 3.73 -25.73
C LYS A 11 21.37 2.84 -25.02
N THR A 12 20.97 1.89 -24.21
CA THR A 12 21.95 1.15 -23.44
C THR A 12 21.65 -0.33 -23.35
N ASN A 13 22.48 -1.07 -23.96
CA ASN A 13 22.82 -2.44 -23.68
C ASN A 13 21.78 -3.50 -24.08
N THR A 14 21.99 -3.98 -25.29
CA THR A 14 21.52 -5.29 -25.80
C THR A 14 21.88 -6.46 -24.87
N GLU A 15 22.67 -6.23 -23.82
CA GLU A 15 23.20 -7.22 -22.90
C GLU A 15 22.35 -7.45 -21.64
N THR A 16 21.48 -6.49 -21.25
CA THR A 16 20.67 -6.63 -20.05
C THR A 16 19.33 -7.31 -20.37
N GLN A 17 19.02 -8.37 -19.64
CA GLN A 17 17.75 -9.08 -19.69
C GLN A 17 17.01 -8.87 -18.40
N LEU A 18 15.71 -8.52 -18.49
CA LEU A 18 14.81 -8.49 -17.35
C LEU A 18 14.13 -9.85 -17.16
N PHE A 19 13.95 -10.21 -15.90
CA PHE A 19 13.24 -11.40 -15.50
C PHE A 19 12.18 -11.03 -14.48
N TYR A 20 11.06 -11.72 -14.54
CA TYR A 20 9.97 -11.53 -13.58
C TYR A 20 9.50 -12.88 -13.04
N GLN A 21 8.87 -12.81 -11.89
CA GLN A 21 8.25 -13.92 -11.20
C GLN A 21 6.87 -13.48 -10.72
N ILE A 22 5.86 -14.32 -10.91
CA ILE A 22 4.49 -14.10 -10.46
C ILE A 22 4.21 -15.04 -9.29
N ASN A 23 3.77 -14.49 -8.15
CA ASN A 23 3.34 -15.25 -6.96
C ASN A 23 4.35 -16.34 -6.51
N GLY A 24 5.65 -16.04 -6.58
CA GLY A 24 6.70 -16.97 -6.19
C GLY A 24 6.93 -18.13 -7.15
N GLN A 25 6.32 -18.13 -8.34
CA GLN A 25 6.55 -19.14 -9.36
C GLN A 25 7.93 -19.03 -10.00
N THR A 26 8.20 -19.84 -11.03
CA THR A 26 9.49 -19.84 -11.74
C THR A 26 9.76 -18.50 -12.42
N TRP A 27 11.00 -18.03 -12.34
CA TRP A 27 11.47 -16.83 -13.04
C TRP A 27 11.34 -16.98 -14.55
N GLN A 28 10.76 -15.98 -15.19
CA GLN A 28 10.54 -15.90 -16.63
C GLN A 28 11.27 -14.69 -17.20
N SER A 29 11.79 -14.82 -18.42
CA SER A 29 12.39 -13.71 -19.14
C SER A 29 11.28 -12.77 -19.63
N TYR A 30 11.41 -11.46 -19.32
CA TYR A 30 10.48 -10.46 -19.82
C TYR A 30 10.74 -10.20 -21.31
N GLN A 31 9.72 -10.39 -22.14
CA GLN A 31 9.75 -10.19 -23.59
C GLN A 31 8.85 -9.06 -24.06
N GLN A 32 7.66 -8.95 -23.46
CA GLN A 32 6.63 -8.01 -23.85
C GLN A 32 5.69 -7.72 -22.66
N PRO A 33 4.90 -6.63 -22.71
CA PRO A 33 3.88 -6.36 -21.73
C PRO A 33 2.90 -7.52 -21.58
N PHE A 34 2.44 -7.75 -20.34
CA PHE A 34 1.45 -8.76 -20.04
C PHE A 34 0.42 -8.22 -19.03
N TYR A 35 -0.75 -8.89 -18.96
CA TYR A 35 -1.84 -8.52 -18.08
C TYR A 35 -1.88 -9.40 -16.84
N ILE A 36 -2.22 -8.79 -15.69
CA ILE A 36 -2.62 -9.50 -14.50
C ILE A 36 -4.12 -9.31 -14.26
N HIS A 37 -4.83 -10.38 -13.89
CA HIS A 37 -6.29 -10.41 -13.79
C HIS A 37 -6.80 -10.68 -12.37
N SER A 38 -5.92 -10.99 -11.44
CA SER A 38 -6.21 -11.29 -10.04
C SER A 38 -5.17 -10.63 -9.13
N ASN A 39 -5.38 -10.71 -7.83
CA ASN A 39 -4.39 -10.29 -6.84
C ASN A 39 -3.07 -11.00 -7.12
N THR A 40 -1.98 -10.25 -7.23
CA THR A 40 -0.73 -10.77 -7.78
C THR A 40 0.47 -10.10 -7.11
N ASN A 41 1.44 -10.90 -6.69
CA ASN A 41 2.77 -10.40 -6.33
C ASN A 41 3.70 -10.58 -7.54
N ILE A 42 4.37 -9.52 -7.93
CA ILE A 42 5.37 -9.56 -9.01
C ILE A 42 6.72 -9.19 -8.42
N SER A 43 7.71 -10.05 -8.65
CA SER A 43 9.13 -9.76 -8.39
C SER A 43 9.86 -9.58 -9.71
N ILE A 44 10.77 -8.63 -9.78
CA ILE A 44 11.56 -8.30 -10.96
C ILE A 44 13.03 -8.21 -10.58
N LYS A 45 13.90 -8.70 -11.47
CA LYS A 45 15.35 -8.51 -11.39
C LYS A 45 15.94 -8.43 -12.78
N ALA A 46 17.13 -7.82 -12.90
CA ALA A 46 17.89 -7.70 -14.14
C ALA A 46 19.15 -8.58 -14.09
N GLY A 47 19.57 -9.09 -15.22
CA GLY A 47 20.82 -9.81 -15.38
C GLY A 47 21.47 -9.54 -16.73
N TYR A 48 22.80 -9.67 -16.83
CA TYR A 48 23.53 -9.53 -18.09
C TYR A 48 23.51 -10.84 -18.85
N LYS A 49 22.97 -10.83 -20.08
CA LYS A 49 22.83 -12.04 -20.92
C LYS A 49 24.13 -12.82 -21.08
N GLU A 50 25.22 -12.15 -21.40
CA GLU A 50 26.52 -12.80 -21.61
C GLU A 50 27.11 -13.45 -20.35
N LEU A 51 26.88 -12.83 -19.19
CA LEU A 51 27.41 -13.28 -17.92
C LEU A 51 26.61 -14.43 -17.32
N LEU A 52 25.30 -14.48 -17.61
CA LEU A 52 24.41 -15.59 -17.21
C LEU A 52 24.80 -16.91 -17.89
N VAL A 53 25.38 -16.83 -19.12
CA VAL A 53 25.79 -18.02 -19.91
C VAL A 53 27.25 -18.42 -19.62
N LYS A 54 28.16 -17.48 -19.38
CA LYS A 54 29.62 -17.74 -19.39
C LYS A 54 30.22 -18.07 -18.04
N ARG A 55 29.57 -17.78 -16.90
CA ARG A 55 30.14 -18.01 -15.56
C ARG A 55 29.12 -18.60 -14.59
N GLN A 56 29.07 -19.92 -14.54
CA GLN A 56 28.35 -20.65 -13.48
C GLN A 56 28.97 -20.26 -12.12
N GLY A 57 28.18 -19.68 -11.22
CA GLY A 57 28.56 -19.48 -9.81
C GLY A 57 28.77 -18.06 -9.34
N LEU A 58 28.73 -17.04 -10.19
CA LEU A 58 28.75 -15.64 -9.75
C LEU A 58 27.37 -14.99 -9.93
N ASN A 59 26.94 -14.25 -8.92
CA ASN A 59 25.60 -13.67 -8.88
C ASN A 59 25.60 -12.32 -9.62
N TYR A 60 25.30 -12.34 -10.91
CA TYR A 60 25.23 -11.13 -11.77
C TYR A 60 23.83 -10.55 -11.87
N TRP A 61 23.02 -10.80 -10.84
CA TRP A 61 21.68 -10.27 -10.74
C TRP A 61 21.66 -8.93 -10.01
N SER A 62 20.79 -8.04 -10.44
CA SER A 62 20.43 -6.86 -9.64
C SER A 62 19.76 -7.29 -8.32
N ALA A 63 19.59 -6.35 -7.41
CA ALA A 63 18.65 -6.53 -6.33
C ALA A 63 17.25 -6.85 -6.90
N GLU A 64 16.50 -7.68 -6.20
CA GLU A 64 15.11 -7.97 -6.50
C GLU A 64 14.22 -6.81 -6.03
N VAL A 65 13.28 -6.41 -6.89
CA VAL A 65 12.23 -5.45 -6.58
C VAL A 65 10.90 -6.17 -6.70
N SER A 66 10.05 -6.03 -5.69
CA SER A 66 8.74 -6.67 -5.66
C SER A 66 7.63 -5.66 -5.46
N ALA A 67 6.49 -5.90 -6.09
CA ALA A 67 5.25 -5.17 -5.89
C ALA A 67 4.07 -6.13 -5.75
N ALA A 68 3.13 -5.77 -4.88
CA ALA A 68 1.90 -6.49 -4.69
C ALA A 68 0.73 -5.68 -5.24
N PHE A 69 -0.10 -6.32 -6.04
CA PHE A 69 -1.26 -5.73 -6.70
C PHE A 69 -2.53 -6.40 -6.19
N ILE A 70 -3.51 -5.60 -5.78
CA ILE A 70 -4.86 -6.03 -5.48
C ILE A 70 -5.74 -5.63 -6.66
N LYS A 71 -6.60 -6.55 -7.13
CA LYS A 71 -7.53 -6.23 -8.21
C LYS A 71 -8.51 -5.16 -7.75
N LYS A 72 -8.42 -3.96 -8.35
CA LYS A 72 -9.35 -2.87 -8.09
C LYS A 72 -10.77 -3.27 -8.56
N ASP A 73 -11.77 -3.04 -7.70
CA ASP A 73 -13.17 -3.11 -8.10
C ASP A 73 -13.56 -1.78 -8.77
N PRO A 74 -13.97 -1.79 -10.05
CA PRO A 74 -14.39 -0.58 -10.75
C PRO A 74 -15.66 0.05 -10.18
N ASN A 75 -16.39 -0.67 -9.33
CA ASN A 75 -17.64 -0.22 -8.70
C ASN A 75 -17.43 0.44 -7.34
N VAL A 76 -16.20 0.81 -7.02
CA VAL A 76 -15.83 1.46 -5.76
C VAL A 76 -15.35 2.88 -6.03
N GLU A 77 -15.91 3.84 -5.29
CA GLU A 77 -15.53 5.24 -5.33
C GLU A 77 -14.94 5.67 -3.99
N LEU A 78 -13.91 6.52 -4.03
CA LEU A 78 -13.26 7.10 -2.86
C LEU A 78 -13.50 8.60 -2.81
N GLN A 79 -13.90 9.09 -1.64
CA GLN A 79 -13.89 10.51 -1.29
C GLN A 79 -13.02 10.74 -0.06
N LEU A 80 -11.87 11.37 -0.27
CA LEU A 80 -11.03 11.81 0.84
C LEU A 80 -11.62 13.08 1.48
N LYS A 81 -11.68 13.09 2.81
CA LYS A 81 -12.01 14.28 3.62
C LYS A 81 -10.76 14.96 4.16
N SER A 82 -9.65 14.22 4.21
CA SER A 82 -8.31 14.72 4.54
C SER A 82 -7.58 15.15 3.28
N THR A 83 -6.58 16.01 3.43
CA THR A 83 -5.77 16.50 2.31
C THR A 83 -4.37 15.92 2.41
N TYR A 84 -3.98 15.09 1.46
CA TYR A 84 -2.61 14.59 1.37
C TYR A 84 -1.64 15.68 0.87
N SER A 85 -0.39 15.55 1.20
CA SER A 85 0.67 16.46 0.76
C SER A 85 0.89 16.36 -0.75
N ASN A 86 1.07 17.51 -1.41
CA ASN A 86 1.43 17.57 -2.84
C ASN A 86 2.76 16.89 -3.16
N GLN A 87 3.61 16.65 -2.16
CA GLN A 87 4.87 15.93 -2.31
C GLN A 87 4.68 14.40 -2.31
N TYR A 88 3.62 13.91 -1.68
CA TYR A 88 3.35 12.49 -1.48
C TYR A 88 1.92 12.15 -1.88
N THR A 89 1.70 12.09 -3.19
CA THR A 89 0.37 11.98 -3.79
C THR A 89 0.00 10.55 -4.17
N ALA A 90 0.97 9.63 -4.18
CA ALA A 90 0.83 8.31 -4.81
C ALA A 90 0.22 8.43 -6.22
N SER A 91 -0.75 7.60 -6.59
CA SER A 91 -1.46 7.68 -7.88
C SER A 91 -2.53 8.79 -7.93
N GLY A 92 -2.62 9.67 -6.92
CA GLY A 92 -3.57 10.77 -6.85
C GLY A 92 -4.84 10.44 -6.03
N LYS A 93 -5.97 11.01 -6.43
CA LYS A 93 -7.21 10.98 -5.61
C LYS A 93 -7.73 9.60 -5.24
N ASP A 94 -7.48 8.59 -6.05
CA ASP A 94 -7.97 7.22 -5.86
C ASP A 94 -6.88 6.27 -5.32
N ALA A 95 -5.72 6.80 -4.92
CA ALA A 95 -4.57 6.00 -4.53
C ALA A 95 -4.85 5.00 -3.40
N LEU A 96 -5.73 5.35 -2.47
CA LEU A 96 -6.05 4.45 -1.35
C LEU A 96 -7.02 3.31 -1.72
N ILE A 97 -7.41 3.18 -2.98
CA ILE A 97 -8.25 2.10 -3.51
C ILE A 97 -7.79 1.66 -4.91
N ASP A 98 -6.54 1.94 -5.28
CA ASP A 98 -6.04 1.61 -6.62
C ASP A 98 -5.54 0.17 -6.74
N GLY A 99 -5.43 -0.53 -5.62
CA GLY A 99 -4.99 -1.91 -5.54
C GLY A 99 -3.47 -2.06 -5.57
N LEU A 100 -2.72 -0.98 -5.39
CA LEU A 100 -1.26 -1.01 -5.38
C LEU A 100 -0.75 -0.96 -3.95
N LEU A 101 -0.17 -2.05 -3.49
CA LEU A 101 0.45 -2.11 -2.17
C LEU A 101 1.90 -1.65 -2.24
N GLY A 102 2.24 -0.66 -1.45
CA GLY A 102 3.59 -0.13 -1.33
C GLY A 102 4.57 -1.13 -0.72
N GLY A 103 5.85 -0.88 -0.94
CA GLY A 103 6.97 -1.62 -0.35
C GLY A 103 7.48 -1.00 0.97
N ASN A 104 8.70 -1.39 1.36
CA ASN A 104 9.38 -0.83 2.55
C ASN A 104 10.14 0.48 2.26
N GLU A 105 9.88 1.13 1.12
CA GLU A 105 10.49 2.41 0.76
C GLU A 105 9.40 3.39 0.32
N PHE A 106 9.15 4.41 1.12
CA PHE A 106 8.08 5.38 0.85
C PHE A 106 8.35 6.31 -0.35
N ARG A 107 9.61 6.40 -0.76
CA ARG A 107 10.02 7.26 -1.90
C ARG A 107 9.71 6.67 -3.27
N THR A 108 9.23 5.41 -3.30
CA THR A 108 8.78 4.76 -4.55
C THR A 108 7.52 5.40 -5.15
N GLY A 109 6.79 6.19 -4.33
CA GLY A 109 5.61 6.93 -4.79
C GLY A 109 4.29 6.15 -4.62
N ASP A 110 4.29 5.09 -3.81
CA ASP A 110 3.12 4.24 -3.59
C ASP A 110 2.25 4.70 -2.41
N TYR A 111 2.70 5.72 -1.67
CA TYR A 111 2.05 6.18 -0.44
C TYR A 111 1.51 7.60 -0.55
N GLN A 112 0.31 7.84 -0.04
CA GLN A 112 -0.15 9.19 0.29
C GLN A 112 0.37 9.61 1.66
N GLY A 113 0.94 10.80 1.74
CA GLY A 113 1.49 11.35 2.98
C GLY A 113 0.59 12.43 3.58
N TYR A 114 0.29 12.29 4.88
CA TYR A 114 -0.55 13.20 5.65
C TYR A 114 0.25 13.76 6.83
N TYR A 115 0.45 15.06 6.86
CA TYR A 115 1.23 15.74 7.89
C TYR A 115 0.33 16.30 8.98
N ASN A 116 0.53 15.87 10.23
CA ASN A 116 -0.18 16.40 11.40
C ASN A 116 -1.72 16.33 11.28
N GLN A 117 -2.25 15.34 10.62
CA GLN A 117 -3.69 15.14 10.45
C GLN A 117 -4.06 13.68 10.33
N ASP A 118 -5.29 13.36 10.71
CA ASP A 118 -5.89 12.05 10.51
C ASP A 118 -6.19 11.82 9.02
N VAL A 119 -6.28 10.54 8.62
CA VAL A 119 -6.85 10.17 7.33
C VAL A 119 -8.33 9.85 7.54
N VAL A 120 -9.19 10.64 6.92
CA VAL A 120 -10.64 10.41 6.89
C VAL A 120 -11.06 10.18 5.45
N ALA A 121 -11.59 8.99 5.18
CA ALA A 121 -11.97 8.55 3.85
C ALA A 121 -13.37 7.93 3.85
N LEU A 122 -14.15 8.25 2.81
CA LEU A 122 -15.44 7.63 2.53
C LEU A 122 -15.28 6.73 1.31
N VAL A 123 -15.62 5.46 1.46
CA VAL A 123 -15.68 4.48 0.37
C VAL A 123 -17.16 4.22 0.06
N THR A 124 -17.52 4.30 -1.23
CA THR A 124 -18.89 4.03 -1.70
C THR A 124 -18.88 2.86 -2.66
N PHE A 125 -19.70 1.87 -2.40
CA PHE A 125 -19.94 0.74 -3.30
C PHE A 125 -21.17 1.00 -4.16
N GLN A 126 -21.10 0.75 -5.47
CA GLN A 126 -22.29 0.83 -6.33
C GLN A 126 -23.36 -0.16 -5.89
N THR A 127 -22.95 -1.39 -5.55
CA THR A 127 -23.81 -2.42 -4.97
C THR A 127 -23.40 -2.69 -3.53
N PRO A 128 -24.32 -2.67 -2.56
CA PRO A 128 -24.00 -2.96 -1.17
C PRO A 128 -23.33 -4.32 -1.00
N LEU A 129 -22.23 -4.37 -0.22
CA LEU A 129 -21.44 -5.56 0.03
C LEU A 129 -21.61 -6.06 1.47
N ALA A 130 -21.67 -7.38 1.63
CA ALA A 130 -21.42 -8.03 2.91
C ALA A 130 -19.90 -8.10 3.11
N LEU A 131 -19.42 -7.64 4.26
CA LEU A 131 -18.00 -7.54 4.54
C LEU A 131 -17.64 -8.48 5.67
N SER A 132 -16.54 -9.19 5.53
CA SER A 132 -15.93 -10.04 6.56
C SER A 132 -14.71 -9.39 7.23
N GLU A 133 -14.08 -8.43 6.53
CA GLU A 133 -12.86 -7.81 7.00
C GLU A 133 -12.73 -6.39 6.44
N VAL A 134 -12.22 -5.47 7.26
CA VAL A 134 -11.85 -4.11 6.86
C VAL A 134 -10.51 -3.74 7.45
N GLY A 135 -9.78 -2.82 6.81
CA GLY A 135 -8.48 -2.41 7.32
C GLY A 135 -7.76 -1.44 6.41
N PHE A 136 -6.47 -1.34 6.58
CA PHE A 136 -5.61 -0.50 5.74
C PHE A 136 -4.15 -0.95 5.85
N SER A 137 -3.32 -0.52 4.92
CA SER A 137 -1.88 -0.67 4.99
C SER A 137 -1.17 0.67 5.06
N TYR A 138 0.00 0.68 5.68
CA TYR A 138 0.78 1.87 5.94
C TYR A 138 2.27 1.51 6.05
N ILE A 139 3.13 2.52 5.94
CA ILE A 139 4.55 2.38 6.24
C ILE A 139 4.92 3.19 7.48
N GLN A 140 5.89 2.69 8.25
CA GLN A 140 6.62 3.47 9.25
C GLN A 140 8.08 3.61 8.85
N ASP A 141 8.62 4.80 9.01
CA ASP A 141 10.06 5.12 8.88
C ASP A 141 10.39 6.27 9.84
N HIS A 142 10.81 5.91 11.05
CA HIS A 142 11.05 6.89 12.12
C HIS A 142 12.07 7.96 11.71
N LYS A 143 13.13 7.58 10.96
CA LYS A 143 14.14 8.54 10.48
C LYS A 143 13.55 9.63 9.60
N SER A 144 12.46 9.32 8.91
CA SER A 144 11.73 10.24 8.02
C SER A 144 10.50 10.85 8.68
N TRP A 145 10.35 10.72 10.00
CA TRP A 145 9.23 11.21 10.79
C TRP A 145 7.88 10.56 10.48
N ILE A 146 7.92 9.42 9.81
CA ILE A 146 6.74 8.64 9.41
C ILE A 146 6.48 7.61 10.52
N PHE A 147 5.35 7.75 11.20
CA PHE A 147 4.99 6.94 12.35
C PHE A 147 3.73 6.10 12.09
N ALA A 148 3.64 4.97 12.78
CA ALA A 148 2.44 4.16 12.79
C ALA A 148 1.25 4.99 13.31
N PRO A 149 0.04 4.83 12.75
CA PRO A 149 -1.15 5.48 13.28
C PRO A 149 -1.42 5.05 14.73
N SER A 150 -2.07 5.92 15.50
CA SER A 150 -2.43 5.63 16.89
C SER A 150 -3.69 4.77 17.02
N ALA A 151 -4.60 4.85 16.05
CA ALA A 151 -5.83 4.08 16.04
C ALA A 151 -6.41 3.98 14.63
N ILE A 152 -7.30 2.99 14.45
CA ILE A 152 -8.23 2.91 13.32
C ILE A 152 -9.65 2.75 13.87
N LYS A 153 -10.61 3.41 13.20
CA LYS A 153 -12.04 3.19 13.31
C LYS A 153 -12.64 3.06 11.92
N VAL A 154 -13.46 2.04 11.72
CA VAL A 154 -14.25 1.86 10.49
C VAL A 154 -15.72 1.79 10.85
N GLU A 155 -16.53 2.54 10.14
CA GLU A 155 -17.98 2.61 10.31
C GLU A 155 -18.63 2.29 8.96
N GLY A 156 -19.76 1.58 9.01
CA GLY A 156 -20.56 1.21 7.84
C GLY A 156 -21.91 1.90 7.83
N SER A 157 -22.43 2.15 6.65
CA SER A 157 -23.77 2.70 6.46
C SER A 157 -24.46 2.11 5.23
N ILE A 158 -25.79 2.01 5.28
CA ILE A 158 -26.63 1.60 4.16
C ILE A 158 -27.14 2.82 3.38
N ASP A 159 -27.45 3.90 4.10
CA ASP A 159 -28.10 5.11 3.58
C ASP A 159 -27.16 6.30 3.38
N GLY A 160 -25.93 6.21 3.87
CA GLY A 160 -24.93 7.29 3.84
C GLY A 160 -25.13 8.38 4.91
N VAL A 161 -26.14 8.22 5.77
CA VAL A 161 -26.50 9.17 6.83
C VAL A 161 -26.24 8.58 8.22
N THR A 162 -26.76 7.39 8.47
CA THR A 162 -26.61 6.67 9.74
C THR A 162 -25.44 5.71 9.63
N TYR A 163 -24.41 5.94 10.44
CA TYR A 163 -23.21 5.09 10.48
C TYR A 163 -23.16 4.29 11.77
N VAL A 164 -22.85 3.00 11.65
CA VAL A 164 -22.62 2.10 12.77
C VAL A 164 -21.17 1.68 12.82
N ALA A 165 -20.60 1.53 14.01
CA ALA A 165 -19.22 1.03 14.15
C ALA A 165 -19.14 -0.42 13.68
N LEU A 166 -18.22 -0.68 12.74
CA LEU A 166 -17.87 -2.03 12.28
C LEU A 166 -16.69 -2.58 13.06
N GLY A 167 -15.70 -1.75 13.33
CA GLY A 167 -14.54 -2.13 14.11
C GLY A 167 -13.69 -0.92 14.47
N GLN A 168 -12.96 -1.07 15.55
CA GLN A 168 -11.96 -0.08 15.98
C GLN A 168 -10.80 -0.78 16.70
N ARG A 169 -9.61 -0.20 16.58
CA ARG A 169 -8.41 -0.69 17.28
C ARG A 169 -7.49 0.46 17.61
N VAL A 170 -7.05 0.52 18.86
CA VAL A 170 -5.91 1.35 19.28
C VAL A 170 -4.64 0.57 18.92
N LEU A 171 -3.69 1.23 18.29
CA LEU A 171 -2.44 0.61 17.86
C LEU A 171 -1.32 0.87 18.88
N PRO A 172 -0.35 -0.04 18.97
CA PRO A 172 0.78 0.16 19.88
C PRO A 172 1.55 1.42 19.54
N GLN A 173 2.00 2.14 20.56
CA GLN A 173 2.89 3.27 20.36
C GLN A 173 4.24 2.80 19.82
N ALA A 174 4.83 3.60 18.93
CA ALA A 174 6.14 3.36 18.36
C ALA A 174 7.25 3.30 19.43
N LYS A 175 8.19 2.37 19.26
CA LYS A 175 9.34 2.17 20.14
C LYS A 175 10.65 2.41 19.38
N PRO A 176 11.74 2.80 20.07
CA PRO A 176 13.05 2.98 19.43
C PRO A 176 13.57 1.71 18.76
N THR A 177 13.13 0.54 19.24
CA THR A 177 13.55 -0.79 18.77
C THR A 177 12.74 -1.34 17.61
N ASP A 178 11.70 -0.64 17.16
CA ASP A 178 10.86 -1.09 16.05
C ASP A 178 11.68 -1.14 14.76
N LYS A 179 11.40 -2.15 13.92
CA LYS A 179 12.01 -2.23 12.59
C LYS A 179 11.57 -1.05 11.74
N ASN A 180 12.53 -0.45 11.03
CA ASN A 180 12.33 0.70 10.16
C ASN A 180 13.35 0.72 9.00
N PRO A 181 12.93 1.06 7.77
CA PRO A 181 11.52 1.22 7.35
C PRO A 181 10.77 -0.13 7.32
N LEU A 182 9.47 -0.12 7.54
CA LEU A 182 8.64 -1.32 7.50
C LEU A 182 7.21 -0.99 7.09
N ARG A 183 6.72 -1.66 6.03
CA ARG A 183 5.31 -1.69 5.68
C ARG A 183 4.55 -2.59 6.66
N ASN A 184 3.41 -2.13 7.10
CA ASN A 184 2.52 -2.82 8.02
C ASN A 184 1.08 -2.84 7.47
N GLN A 185 0.27 -3.72 8.04
CA GLN A 185 -1.15 -3.86 7.72
C GLN A 185 -1.96 -4.04 9.00
N VAL A 186 -3.10 -3.39 9.07
CA VAL A 186 -4.08 -3.58 10.14
C VAL A 186 -5.36 -4.11 9.53
N LEU A 187 -5.82 -5.26 10.01
CA LEU A 187 -7.07 -5.89 9.62
C LEU A 187 -7.97 -6.03 10.84
N LEU A 188 -9.23 -5.70 10.66
CA LEU A 188 -10.31 -5.87 11.62
C LEU A 188 -11.28 -6.90 11.05
N GLU A 189 -11.34 -8.06 11.66
CA GLU A 189 -12.36 -9.07 11.36
C GLU A 189 -13.72 -8.55 11.81
N LEU A 190 -14.73 -8.71 10.98
CA LEU A 190 -16.09 -8.28 11.24
C LEU A 190 -16.96 -9.49 11.58
N ASP A 191 -17.62 -9.41 12.71
CA ASP A 191 -18.67 -10.35 13.05
C ASP A 191 -19.92 -10.02 12.22
N ASN A 192 -20.08 -10.71 11.10
CA ASN A 192 -21.18 -10.46 10.16
C ASN A 192 -22.24 -11.58 10.19
N ASP A 193 -22.58 -12.06 11.39
CA ASP A 193 -23.61 -13.09 11.59
C ASP A 193 -24.95 -12.74 10.93
N LYS A 194 -25.23 -11.45 10.75
CA LYS A 194 -26.47 -10.95 10.14
C LYS A 194 -26.39 -10.76 8.63
N GLN A 195 -25.25 -11.06 7.99
CA GLN A 195 -25.00 -10.80 6.57
C GLN A 195 -25.44 -9.38 6.11
N LEU A 196 -25.24 -8.40 7.00
CA LEU A 196 -25.56 -7.01 6.69
C LEU A 196 -24.68 -6.53 5.54
N LYS A 197 -25.33 -5.86 4.59
CA LYS A 197 -24.64 -5.27 3.44
C LYS A 197 -24.53 -3.77 3.63
N TYR A 198 -23.34 -3.25 3.42
CA TYR A 198 -23.06 -1.82 3.53
C TYR A 198 -22.78 -1.22 2.16
N LYS A 199 -23.32 -0.04 1.92
CA LYS A 199 -23.07 0.74 0.72
C LYS A 199 -21.95 1.76 0.92
N TYR A 200 -21.75 2.19 2.16
CA TYR A 200 -20.78 3.22 2.52
C TYR A 200 -19.90 2.74 3.67
N LEU A 201 -18.60 3.00 3.56
CA LEU A 201 -17.66 2.87 4.68
C LEU A 201 -17.03 4.21 4.97
N ARG A 202 -16.84 4.50 6.23
CA ARG A 202 -16.06 5.64 6.71
C ARG A 202 -14.86 5.14 7.48
N TYR A 203 -13.67 5.41 6.97
CA TYR A 203 -12.42 5.15 7.64
C TYR A 203 -11.95 6.40 8.38
N THR A 204 -11.49 6.22 9.61
CA THR A 204 -10.74 7.22 10.36
C THR A 204 -9.47 6.56 10.86
N ILE A 205 -8.32 6.99 10.34
CA ILE A 205 -7.00 6.50 10.71
C ILE A 205 -6.30 7.64 11.43
N SER A 206 -6.09 7.48 12.73
CA SER A 206 -5.64 8.59 13.59
C SER A 206 -4.14 8.77 13.54
N ASN A 207 -3.71 9.98 13.24
CA ASN A 207 -2.31 10.38 13.31
C ASN A 207 -1.85 10.33 14.78
N PRO A 208 -0.64 9.83 15.11
CA PRO A 208 -0.14 9.81 16.49
C PRO A 208 0.14 11.20 17.08
N GLY A 209 0.15 12.23 16.25
CA GLY A 209 0.26 13.65 16.64
C GLY A 209 1.70 14.13 16.69
N LYS A 210 2.43 13.80 17.74
CA LYS A 210 3.79 14.30 17.96
C LYS A 210 4.83 13.18 18.00
N LEU A 211 6.02 13.50 17.53
CA LEU A 211 7.18 12.66 17.66
C LEU A 211 7.48 12.39 19.14
N PRO A 212 7.73 11.13 19.54
CA PRO A 212 7.96 10.76 20.93
C PRO A 212 9.28 11.31 21.47
N GLU A 213 9.41 11.38 22.79
CA GLU A 213 10.57 11.96 23.48
C GLU A 213 11.92 11.33 23.10
N TRP A 214 11.95 10.05 22.77
CA TRP A 214 13.16 9.36 22.36
C TRP A 214 13.62 9.69 20.93
N HIS A 215 12.80 10.39 20.14
CA HIS A 215 13.12 10.75 18.76
C HIS A 215 13.90 12.07 18.71
N LEU A 216 14.87 12.21 17.78
CA LEU A 216 15.68 13.42 17.62
C LEU A 216 14.84 14.68 17.33
N GLY A 217 13.67 14.52 16.70
CA GLY A 217 12.72 15.60 16.44
C GLY A 217 11.58 15.66 17.45
N ALA A 218 11.75 15.18 18.68
CA ALA A 218 10.70 15.10 19.69
C ALA A 218 9.82 16.35 19.77
N GLY A 219 8.51 16.13 19.90
CA GLY A 219 7.52 17.22 20.03
C GLY A 219 7.05 17.84 18.71
N ASN A 220 7.74 17.62 17.58
CA ASN A 220 7.26 18.03 16.27
C ASN A 220 6.15 17.09 15.77
N PRO A 221 5.31 17.56 14.83
CA PRO A 221 4.26 16.74 14.23
C PRO A 221 4.81 15.53 13.46
N THR A 222 4.01 14.47 13.43
CA THR A 222 4.32 13.25 12.67
C THR A 222 3.72 13.26 11.27
N TRP A 223 4.33 12.50 10.38
CA TRP A 223 3.73 12.05 9.13
C TRP A 223 2.99 10.74 9.33
N LEU A 224 1.88 10.58 8.63
CA LEU A 224 1.17 9.33 8.43
C LEU A 224 1.17 9.01 6.94
N PHE A 225 1.65 7.81 6.57
CA PHE A 225 1.75 7.37 5.17
C PHE A 225 0.92 6.12 4.97
N VAL A 226 -0.09 6.23 4.11
CA VAL A 226 -1.07 5.16 3.83
C VAL A 226 -1.03 4.85 2.32
N ASP A 227 -1.08 3.58 1.97
CA ASP A 227 -1.10 3.11 0.58
C ASP A 227 -2.47 2.57 0.15
N GLU A 228 -3.14 1.74 0.98
CA GLU A 228 -4.37 1.08 0.55
C GLU A 228 -5.37 0.92 1.70
N LEU A 229 -6.66 1.18 1.43
CA LEU A 229 -7.80 0.80 2.27
C LEU A 229 -8.25 -0.61 1.89
N LEU A 230 -8.43 -1.46 2.87
CA LEU A 230 -8.72 -2.88 2.67
C LEU A 230 -10.15 -3.18 3.11
N PHE A 231 -10.89 -3.88 2.27
CA PHE A 231 -12.25 -4.36 2.55
C PHE A 231 -12.52 -5.64 1.75
N LYS A 232 -13.17 -6.60 2.42
CA LYS A 232 -13.36 -7.95 1.87
C LYS A 232 -14.66 -8.57 2.36
#